data_c81a1713e25307f00d6939448c13019a
#
_entry.id   c81a1713e25307f00d6939448c13019a
#
_cell.length_a   1.000
_cell.length_b   1.000
_cell.length_c   1.000
_cell.angle_alpha   90.00
_cell.angle_beta   90.00
_cell.angle_gamma   90.00
#
_symmetry.space_group_name_H-M   'P 1'
#
loop_
_entity.id
_entity.type
_entity.pdbx_description
1 polymer ?
#
loop_
_entity_poly.entity_id
_entity_poly.type
_entity_poly.pdbx_seq_one_letter_code
_entity_poly.pdbx_strand_id
1 'polypeptide(L)'
;MKITINQVPQEGLYFKEAIDPKDLDLDTALIKFRSPVKLIAQVSRITNALIVDLNIHGVAFADCSRCLNEFEWVFDKDVQLSYPLESGDVFIDLNPDIREEIILDYPIKPLCKTNCKGLCLKCGKNKNEGGCNCGST
;
A
#
# COMPACT_ATOMS: atom_id res chain seq x y z
N MET A 1 -11.70 1.65 -7.73
CA MET A 1 -12.53 2.79 -7.29
C MET A 1 -12.79 3.73 -8.45
N LYS A 2 -14.04 3.98 -8.73
CA LYS A 2 -14.45 4.90 -9.80
C LYS A 2 -15.32 6.00 -9.22
N ILE A 3 -15.10 7.21 -9.68
CA ILE A 3 -15.88 8.36 -9.28
C ILE A 3 -16.63 8.90 -10.49
N THR A 4 -17.95 8.98 -10.38
CA THR A 4 -18.77 9.58 -11.42
C THR A 4 -18.76 11.10 -11.22
N ILE A 5 -18.28 11.84 -12.19
CA ILE A 5 -18.06 13.28 -12.08
C ILE A 5 -19.33 14.04 -11.75
N ASN A 6 -20.44 13.67 -12.39
CA ASN A 6 -21.72 14.33 -12.17
C ASN A 6 -22.33 14.09 -10.79
N GLN A 7 -21.86 13.09 -10.07
CA GLN A 7 -22.35 12.77 -8.73
C GLN A 7 -21.59 13.49 -7.62
N VAL A 8 -20.52 14.21 -7.96
CA VAL A 8 -19.75 14.97 -6.99
C VAL A 8 -20.42 16.32 -6.79
N PRO A 9 -21.00 16.61 -5.60
CA PRO A 9 -21.58 17.91 -5.33
C PRO A 9 -20.51 18.98 -5.16
N GLN A 10 -20.89 20.25 -5.28
CA GLN A 10 -19.96 21.36 -5.04
C GLN A 10 -19.40 21.35 -3.62
N GLU A 11 -20.18 20.81 -2.68
CA GLU A 11 -19.81 20.71 -1.27
C GLU A 11 -18.76 19.62 -1.00
N GLY A 12 -18.49 18.76 -1.99
CA GLY A 12 -17.61 17.63 -1.84
C GLY A 12 -18.34 16.32 -1.56
N LEU A 13 -17.61 15.23 -1.69
CA LEU A 13 -18.14 13.88 -1.46
C LEU A 13 -17.15 13.13 -0.57
N TYR A 14 -17.66 12.51 0.47
CA TYR A 14 -16.86 11.69 1.36
C TYR A 14 -17.38 10.25 1.30
N PHE A 15 -16.49 9.29 1.09
CA PHE A 15 -16.88 7.89 1.08
C PHE A 15 -15.72 6.97 1.47
N LYS A 16 -16.09 5.76 1.88
CA LYS A 16 -15.18 4.71 2.26
C LYS A 16 -15.41 3.51 1.35
N GLU A 17 -14.33 2.85 0.98
CA GLU A 17 -14.40 1.66 0.15
C GLU A 17 -13.32 0.69 0.57
N ALA A 18 -13.58 -0.60 0.38
CA ALA A 18 -12.58 -1.64 0.55
C ALA A 18 -12.37 -2.32 -0.81
N ILE A 19 -11.13 -2.44 -1.24
CA ILE A 19 -10.77 -3.04 -2.52
C ILE A 19 -10.01 -4.32 -2.28
N ASP A 20 -10.37 -5.38 -3.02
CA ASP A 20 -9.61 -6.62 -2.99
C ASP A 20 -8.23 -6.37 -3.59
N PRO A 21 -7.15 -6.74 -2.89
CA PRO A 21 -5.80 -6.57 -3.43
C PRO A 21 -5.57 -7.27 -4.76
N LYS A 22 -6.31 -8.32 -5.05
CA LYS A 22 -6.23 -9.01 -6.35
C LYS A 22 -6.71 -8.13 -7.49
N ASP A 23 -7.68 -7.25 -7.25
CA ASP A 23 -8.19 -6.34 -8.26
C ASP A 23 -7.16 -5.27 -8.62
N LEU A 24 -6.23 -5.00 -7.73
CA LEU A 24 -5.14 -4.05 -7.94
C LEU A 24 -3.82 -4.73 -8.31
N ASP A 25 -3.79 -6.05 -8.35
CA ASP A 25 -2.58 -6.82 -8.65
C ASP A 25 -1.39 -6.37 -7.78
N LEU A 26 -1.60 -6.38 -6.47
CA LEU A 26 -0.62 -5.87 -5.51
C LEU A 26 0.37 -6.92 -5.02
N ASP A 27 0.06 -8.20 -5.17
CA ASP A 27 0.91 -9.26 -4.66
C ASP A 27 2.21 -9.36 -5.47
N THR A 28 3.32 -9.50 -4.76
CA THR A 28 4.62 -9.77 -5.37
C THR A 28 5.21 -11.03 -4.73
N ALA A 29 6.41 -11.42 -5.16
CA ALA A 29 7.10 -12.56 -4.57
C ALA A 29 7.41 -12.34 -3.07
N LEU A 30 7.60 -11.09 -2.66
CA LEU A 30 8.00 -10.74 -1.29
C LEU A 30 6.88 -10.15 -0.45
N ILE A 31 5.85 -9.62 -1.08
CA ILE A 31 4.77 -8.90 -0.39
C ILE A 31 3.43 -9.47 -0.81
N LYS A 32 2.62 -9.85 0.18
CA LYS A 32 1.30 -10.43 -0.05
C LYS A 32 0.25 -9.78 0.83
N PHE A 33 -0.86 -9.41 0.23
CA PHE A 33 -2.01 -8.89 0.95
C PHE A 33 -3.01 -10.03 1.17
N ARG A 34 -3.48 -10.16 2.41
CA ARG A 34 -4.46 -11.19 2.79
C ARG A 34 -5.80 -10.60 3.20
N SER A 35 -5.91 -9.30 3.24
CA SER A 35 -7.13 -8.59 3.61
C SER A 35 -7.38 -7.43 2.65
N PRO A 36 -8.62 -6.95 2.53
CA PRO A 36 -8.92 -5.82 1.66
C PRO A 36 -8.16 -4.55 2.06
N VAL A 37 -7.81 -3.76 1.06
CA VAL A 37 -7.24 -2.43 1.26
C VAL A 37 -8.38 -1.46 1.52
N LYS A 38 -8.30 -0.71 2.60
CA LYS A 38 -9.33 0.25 2.99
C LYS A 38 -8.97 1.62 2.44
N LEU A 39 -9.95 2.25 1.83
CA LEU A 39 -9.80 3.57 1.23
C LEU A 39 -10.82 4.52 1.85
N ILE A 40 -10.35 5.69 2.23
CA ILE A 40 -11.19 6.80 2.66
C ILE A 40 -10.91 7.95 1.70
N ALA A 41 -11.92 8.37 0.97
CA ALA A 41 -11.77 9.41 -0.05
C ALA A 41 -12.65 10.61 0.27
N GLN A 42 -12.06 11.79 0.19
CA GLN A 42 -12.77 13.05 0.22
C GLN A 42 -12.52 13.72 -1.13
N VAL A 43 -13.59 13.86 -1.90
CA VAL A 43 -13.54 14.41 -3.25
C VAL A 43 -14.07 15.81 -3.23
N SER A 44 -13.30 16.74 -3.77
CA SER A 44 -13.71 18.15 -3.91
C SER A 44 -13.67 18.53 -5.36
N ARG A 45 -14.64 19.31 -5.80
CA ARG A 45 -14.69 19.80 -7.16
C ARG A 45 -14.32 21.27 -7.19
N ILE A 46 -13.29 21.59 -7.95
CA ILE A 46 -12.93 22.97 -8.28
C ILE A 46 -13.30 23.25 -9.73
N THR A 47 -13.09 24.47 -10.21
CA THR A 47 -13.61 24.93 -11.51
C THR A 47 -13.28 23.99 -12.68
N ASN A 48 -12.05 23.50 -12.76
CA ASN A 48 -11.59 22.68 -13.89
C ASN A 48 -10.99 21.34 -13.45
N ALA A 49 -11.17 20.94 -12.19
CA ALA A 49 -10.52 19.71 -11.70
C ALA A 49 -11.27 19.10 -10.52
N LEU A 50 -11.04 17.82 -10.33
CA LEU A 50 -11.40 17.13 -9.09
C LEU A 50 -10.14 16.94 -8.25
N ILE A 51 -10.27 17.26 -6.97
CA ILE A 51 -9.22 17.01 -5.99
C ILE A 51 -9.69 15.87 -5.10
N VAL A 52 -8.89 14.83 -4.98
CA VAL A 52 -9.19 13.67 -4.16
C VAL A 52 -8.16 13.57 -3.06
N ASP A 53 -8.61 13.78 -1.83
CA ASP A 53 -7.79 13.50 -0.65
C ASP A 53 -8.08 12.06 -0.23
N LEU A 54 -7.09 11.21 -0.34
CA LEU A 54 -7.24 9.78 -0.21
C LEU A 54 -6.37 9.26 0.91
N ASN A 55 -6.96 8.53 1.85
CA ASN A 55 -6.22 7.74 2.81
C ASN A 55 -6.29 6.27 2.40
N ILE A 56 -5.13 5.66 2.26
CA ILE A 56 -4.99 4.27 1.88
C ILE A 56 -4.44 3.51 3.08
N HIS A 57 -5.19 2.53 3.56
CA HIS A 57 -4.77 1.70 4.68
C HIS A 57 -4.83 0.23 4.29
N GLY A 58 -3.74 -0.48 4.52
CA GLY A 58 -3.69 -1.90 4.25
C GLY A 58 -2.69 -2.60 5.14
N VAL A 59 -2.87 -3.90 5.29
CA VAL A 59 -1.94 -4.77 6.01
C VAL A 59 -1.46 -5.83 5.04
N ALA A 60 -0.16 -5.88 4.87
CA ALA A 60 0.48 -6.87 4.01
C ALA A 60 1.43 -7.72 4.85
N PHE A 61 1.82 -8.86 4.28
CA PHE A 61 2.82 -9.72 4.85
C PHE A 61 4.03 -9.73 3.92
N ALA A 62 5.18 -9.46 4.49
CA ALA A 62 6.44 -9.40 3.74
C ALA A 62 7.45 -10.37 4.35
N ASP A 63 8.32 -10.90 3.50
CA ASP A 63 9.42 -11.73 3.96
C ASP A 63 10.63 -10.84 4.25
N CYS A 64 11.18 -10.99 5.46
CA CYS A 64 12.37 -10.26 5.83
C CYS A 64 13.54 -10.66 4.93
N SER A 65 14.24 -9.67 4.38
CA SER A 65 15.35 -9.92 3.47
C SER A 65 16.59 -10.46 4.18
N ARG A 66 16.63 -10.42 5.51
CA ARG A 66 17.76 -10.91 6.30
C ARG A 66 17.47 -12.25 6.97
N CYS A 67 16.36 -12.36 7.73
CA CYS A 67 16.05 -13.60 8.45
C CYS A 67 15.04 -14.48 7.74
N LEU A 68 14.46 -14.01 6.65
CA LEU A 68 13.48 -14.71 5.82
C LEU A 68 12.15 -15.02 6.51
N ASN A 69 11.95 -14.55 7.74
CA ASN A 69 10.68 -14.70 8.42
C ASN A 69 9.64 -13.75 7.86
N GLU A 70 8.41 -14.22 7.76
CA GLU A 70 7.29 -13.38 7.37
C GLU A 70 6.94 -12.44 8.52
N PHE A 71 6.69 -11.18 8.20
CA PHE A 71 6.24 -10.19 9.16
C PHE A 71 5.12 -9.34 8.58
N GLU A 72 4.36 -8.73 9.47
CA GLU A 72 3.25 -7.86 9.09
C GLU A 72 3.77 -6.47 8.74
N TRP A 73 3.41 -5.98 7.56
CA TRP A 73 3.73 -4.65 7.10
C TRP A 73 2.44 -3.83 6.99
N VAL A 74 2.30 -2.86 7.87
CA VAL A 74 1.14 -1.97 7.88
C VAL A 74 1.43 -0.79 6.98
N PHE A 75 0.55 -0.57 6.03
CA PHE A 75 0.62 0.55 5.11
C PHE A 75 -0.50 1.53 5.41
N ASP A 76 -0.15 2.78 5.69
CA ASP A 76 -1.11 3.86 5.90
C ASP A 76 -0.52 5.11 5.28
N LYS A 77 -1.18 5.63 4.25
CA LYS A 77 -0.68 6.74 3.48
C LYS A 77 -1.80 7.71 3.11
N ASP A 78 -1.52 8.99 3.28
CA ASP A 78 -2.38 10.06 2.80
C ASP A 78 -1.83 10.58 1.47
N VAL A 79 -2.70 10.63 0.47
CA VAL A 79 -2.34 11.06 -0.88
C VAL A 79 -3.35 12.07 -1.36
N GLN A 80 -2.89 13.09 -2.06
CA GLN A 80 -3.77 14.01 -2.77
C GLN A 80 -3.61 13.80 -4.28
N LEU A 81 -4.70 13.49 -4.95
CA LEU A 81 -4.74 13.31 -6.39
C LEU A 81 -5.55 14.43 -7.02
N SER A 82 -5.09 14.89 -8.18
CA SER A 82 -5.75 15.95 -8.92
C SER A 82 -6.02 15.48 -10.34
N TYR A 83 -7.27 15.62 -10.77
CA TYR A 83 -7.70 15.17 -12.09
C TYR A 83 -8.31 16.35 -12.84
N PRO A 84 -7.66 16.82 -13.90
CA PRO A 84 -8.26 17.86 -14.76
C PRO A 84 -9.55 17.34 -15.36
N LEU A 85 -10.59 18.17 -15.35
CA LEU A 85 -11.87 17.84 -15.96
C LEU A 85 -11.88 18.31 -17.40
N GLU A 86 -12.06 17.36 -18.32
CA GLU A 86 -12.20 17.64 -19.72
C GLU A 86 -13.64 17.48 -20.17
N SER A 87 -14.00 18.17 -21.23
CA SER A 87 -15.34 18.07 -21.81
C SER A 87 -15.59 16.64 -22.29
N GLY A 88 -16.65 16.02 -21.79
CA GLY A 88 -16.99 14.64 -22.13
C GLY A 88 -16.59 13.60 -21.11
N ASP A 89 -15.85 13.96 -20.08
CA ASP A 89 -15.53 13.05 -19.01
C ASP A 89 -16.77 12.69 -18.20
N VAL A 90 -16.98 11.38 -17.99
CA VAL A 90 -18.13 10.87 -17.24
C VAL A 90 -17.70 10.33 -15.89
N PHE A 91 -16.59 9.64 -15.84
CA PHE A 91 -16.06 9.08 -14.61
C PHE A 91 -14.53 9.08 -14.61
N ILE A 92 -13.97 8.95 -13.42
CA ILE A 92 -12.53 8.84 -13.20
C ILE A 92 -12.27 7.53 -12.49
N ASP A 93 -11.36 6.72 -13.02
CA ASP A 93 -10.93 5.48 -12.39
C ASP A 93 -9.66 5.76 -11.57
N LEU A 94 -9.75 5.56 -10.27
CA LEU A 94 -8.64 5.80 -9.35
C LEU A 94 -7.74 4.58 -9.17
N ASN A 95 -8.15 3.41 -9.62
CA ASN A 95 -7.42 2.17 -9.39
C ASN A 95 -5.95 2.21 -9.85
N PRO A 96 -5.63 2.70 -11.06
CA PRO A 96 -4.24 2.78 -11.48
C PRO A 96 -3.37 3.66 -10.57
N ASP A 97 -3.91 4.80 -10.15
CA ASP A 97 -3.19 5.73 -9.28
C ASP A 97 -3.02 5.17 -7.88
N ILE A 98 -4.06 4.51 -7.34
CA ILE A 98 -3.99 3.85 -6.03
C ILE A 98 -2.93 2.76 -6.05
N ARG A 99 -2.92 1.94 -7.09
CA ARG A 99 -1.93 0.88 -7.26
C ARG A 99 -0.52 1.44 -7.29
N GLU A 100 -0.30 2.48 -8.07
CA GLU A 100 1.00 3.13 -8.18
C GLU A 100 1.48 3.65 -6.82
N GLU A 101 0.62 4.33 -6.08
CA GLU A 101 0.96 4.87 -4.77
C GLU A 101 1.34 3.78 -3.76
N ILE A 102 0.64 2.66 -3.79
CA ILE A 102 0.94 1.53 -2.91
C ILE A 102 2.29 0.90 -3.30
N ILE A 103 2.50 0.66 -4.59
CA ILE A 103 3.71 -0.01 -5.08
C ILE A 103 4.95 0.86 -4.85
N LEU A 104 4.84 2.16 -5.00
CA LEU A 104 5.97 3.08 -4.75
C LEU A 104 6.46 3.03 -3.30
N ASP A 105 5.60 2.66 -2.37
CA ASP A 105 5.97 2.56 -0.96
C ASP A 105 6.48 1.16 -0.57
N TYR A 106 6.47 0.19 -1.49
CA TYR A 106 6.99 -1.13 -1.19
C TYR A 106 8.46 -1.04 -0.79
N PRO A 107 8.86 -1.68 0.33
CA PRO A 107 10.25 -1.67 0.72
C PRO A 107 11.10 -2.44 -0.29
N ILE A 108 12.23 -1.87 -0.67
CA ILE A 108 13.18 -2.53 -1.59
C ILE A 108 13.78 -3.75 -0.89
N LYS A 109 14.10 -3.59 0.40
CA LYS A 109 14.61 -4.67 1.25
C LYS A 109 13.76 -4.73 2.51
N PRO A 110 12.68 -5.53 2.53
CA PRO A 110 11.85 -5.64 3.71
C PRO A 110 12.65 -6.18 4.90
N LEU A 111 12.50 -5.55 6.05
CA LEU A 111 13.12 -5.98 7.30
C LEU A 111 12.05 -6.11 8.36
N CYS A 112 12.04 -7.23 9.07
CA CYS A 112 11.09 -7.44 10.17
C CYS A 112 11.31 -6.42 11.30
N LYS A 113 12.54 -5.94 11.44
CA LYS A 113 12.92 -4.85 12.32
C LYS A 113 14.21 -4.22 11.80
N THR A 114 14.45 -2.97 12.17
CA THR A 114 15.61 -2.21 11.67
C THR A 114 16.94 -2.86 12.05
N ASN A 115 16.98 -3.51 13.22
CA ASN A 115 18.17 -4.16 13.73
C ASN A 115 18.17 -5.69 13.51
N CYS A 116 17.48 -6.16 12.48
CA CYS A 116 17.45 -7.60 12.17
C CYS A 116 18.86 -8.13 11.93
N LYS A 117 19.23 -9.15 12.68
CA LYS A 117 20.56 -9.76 12.61
C LYS A 117 20.71 -10.78 11.48
N GLY A 118 19.60 -11.23 10.91
CA GLY A 118 19.60 -12.17 9.80
C GLY A 118 19.77 -13.62 10.22
N LEU A 119 20.13 -14.45 9.26
CA LEU A 119 20.39 -15.88 9.47
C LEU A 119 21.87 -16.13 9.62
N CYS A 120 22.21 -17.14 10.42
CA CYS A 120 23.57 -17.61 10.50
C CYS A 120 23.99 -18.25 9.17
N LEU A 121 25.12 -17.82 8.62
CA LEU A 121 25.63 -18.35 7.35
C LEU A 121 26.10 -19.81 7.45
N LYS A 122 26.35 -20.29 8.67
CA LYS A 122 26.83 -21.65 8.88
C LYS A 122 25.71 -22.64 9.18
N CYS A 123 24.81 -22.31 10.08
CA CYS A 123 23.76 -23.26 10.51
C CYS A 123 22.35 -22.86 10.07
N GLY A 124 22.16 -21.67 9.51
CA GLY A 124 20.85 -21.21 9.06
C GLY A 124 19.90 -20.77 10.16
N LYS A 125 20.31 -20.72 11.41
CA LYS A 125 19.47 -20.26 12.51
C LYS A 125 19.27 -18.75 12.46
N ASN A 126 18.10 -18.30 12.89
CA ASN A 126 17.79 -16.89 13.00
C ASN A 126 18.54 -16.28 14.18
N LYS A 127 19.49 -15.38 13.88
CA LYS A 127 20.32 -14.75 14.91
C LYS A 127 19.53 -13.84 15.86
N ASN A 128 18.34 -13.39 15.46
CA ASN A 128 17.49 -12.58 16.34
C ASN A 128 16.95 -13.38 17.53
N GLU A 129 16.86 -14.68 17.38
CA GLU A 129 16.39 -15.58 18.42
C GLU A 129 17.51 -16.02 19.36
N GLY A 130 18.73 -15.66 19.04
CA GLY A 130 19.90 -16.15 19.79
C GLY A 130 20.17 -17.61 19.54
N GLY A 131 21.04 -18.22 20.32
CA GLY A 131 21.22 -19.67 20.29
C GLY A 131 21.99 -20.24 19.15
N CYS A 132 22.66 -19.45 18.35
CA CYS A 132 23.58 -19.97 17.35
C CYS A 132 24.97 -20.16 17.97
N ASN A 133 25.45 -21.41 18.00
CA ASN A 133 26.74 -21.75 18.58
C ASN A 133 27.89 -21.80 17.55
N CYS A 134 27.64 -21.31 16.34
CA CYS A 134 28.68 -21.30 15.31
C CYS A 134 29.81 -20.30 15.55
N GLY A 135 29.70 -19.50 16.58
CA GLY A 135 30.82 -18.71 17.15
C GLY A 135 31.18 -17.59 16.27
N SER A 136 31.04 -17.06 15.54
CA SER A 136 31.57 -15.90 14.92
C SER A 136 30.65 -15.10 14.11
N THR A 137 30.64 -14.13 14.42
CA THR A 137 30.04 -13.05 13.67
C THR A 137 30.22 -12.59 12.28
#